data_1add038acaea237020e4915f787a7df1
#
_entry.id   1add038acaea237020e4915f787a7df1
#
_cell.length_a   1.000
_cell.length_b   1.000
_cell.length_c   1.000
_cell.angle_alpha   90.00
_cell.angle_beta   90.00
_cell.angle_gamma   90.00
#
_symmetry.space_group_name_H-M   'P 1'
#
loop_
_entity.id
_entity.type
_entity.pdbx_description
1 polymer ?
#
loop_
_entity_poly.entity_id
_entity_poly.type
_entity_poly.pdbx_seq_one_letter_code
_entity_poly.pdbx_strand_id
1 'polypeptide(L)'
;MLKSYGLESSYTNFRPGTGPALDAAVLSSYKRGEPILFYYWSPTPLMGQIDVVKLEEKAGVDKSVTIKVGLSKTFHDEAPELVAVLEKVNLPIDLLNQNLARMTKERIESPKLAKIFLKEHPEVWHAWVSEDAAKKIDAAL
;
A
#
# COMPACT_ATOMS: atom_id res chain seq x y z
N MET A 1 6.53 -22.43 6.09
CA MET A 1 5.14 -22.29 5.65
C MET A 1 4.61 -23.55 4.96
N LEU A 2 5.04 -24.02 3.76
CA LEU A 2 4.49 -25.24 3.14
C LEU A 2 4.49 -26.45 4.09
N LYS A 3 5.58 -26.67 4.80
CA LYS A 3 5.72 -27.77 5.80
C LYS A 3 4.70 -27.67 6.93
N SER A 4 4.47 -26.48 7.48
CA SER A 4 3.53 -26.29 8.60
C SER A 4 2.05 -26.52 8.22
N TYR A 5 1.75 -26.47 6.92
CA TYR A 5 0.43 -26.75 6.36
C TYR A 5 0.33 -28.12 5.68
N GLY A 6 1.39 -28.92 5.67
CA GLY A 6 1.41 -30.23 5.02
C GLY A 6 1.30 -30.19 3.50
N LEU A 7 1.73 -29.10 2.87
CA LEU A 7 1.58 -28.86 1.44
C LEU A 7 2.81 -29.22 0.60
N GLU A 8 3.84 -29.81 1.20
CA GLU A 8 5.12 -30.08 0.52
C GLU A 8 5.00 -31.09 -0.64
N SER A 9 4.02 -32.00 -0.55
CA SER A 9 3.79 -33.00 -1.61
C SER A 9 2.96 -32.45 -2.79
N SER A 10 2.22 -31.36 -2.58
CA SER A 10 1.26 -30.81 -3.55
C SER A 10 1.74 -29.53 -4.19
N TYR A 11 2.73 -28.85 -3.62
CA TYR A 11 3.22 -27.55 -4.08
C TYR A 11 4.73 -27.52 -4.17
N THR A 12 5.22 -26.96 -5.25
CA THR A 12 6.65 -26.64 -5.43
C THR A 12 6.94 -25.23 -4.93
N ASN A 13 7.92 -25.09 -4.04
CA ASN A 13 8.34 -23.78 -3.56
C ASN A 13 9.25 -23.10 -4.59
N PHE A 14 8.68 -22.25 -5.41
CA PHE A 14 9.43 -21.39 -6.32
C PHE A 14 10.01 -20.19 -5.55
N ARG A 15 11.31 -19.98 -5.68
CA ARG A 15 12.04 -18.87 -5.05
C ARG A 15 12.60 -17.94 -6.12
N PRO A 16 11.93 -16.84 -6.43
CA PRO A 16 12.32 -15.97 -7.54
C PRO A 16 13.63 -15.18 -7.33
N GLY A 17 14.12 -15.11 -6.08
CA GLY A 17 15.36 -14.43 -5.72
C GLY A 17 15.24 -12.90 -5.56
N THR A 18 14.34 -12.25 -6.28
CA THR A 18 14.11 -10.79 -6.19
C THR A 18 12.62 -10.46 -6.17
N GLY A 19 12.25 -9.28 -5.61
CA GLY A 19 10.89 -8.78 -5.61
C GLY A 19 10.28 -8.68 -7.02
N PRO A 20 10.95 -7.99 -7.97
CA PRO A 20 10.44 -7.91 -9.35
C PRO A 20 10.22 -9.27 -10.03
N ALA A 21 11.06 -10.26 -9.74
CA ALA A 21 10.86 -11.61 -10.28
C ALA A 21 9.65 -12.32 -9.66
N LEU A 22 9.37 -12.06 -8.37
CA LEU A 22 8.15 -12.54 -7.70
C LEU A 22 6.92 -11.90 -8.35
N ASP A 23 6.91 -10.58 -8.51
CA ASP A 23 5.81 -9.85 -9.15
C ASP A 23 5.53 -10.37 -10.56
N ALA A 24 6.59 -10.56 -11.36
CA ALA A 24 6.47 -11.09 -12.71
C ALA A 24 5.87 -12.52 -12.72
N ALA A 25 6.28 -13.38 -11.80
CA ALA A 25 5.76 -14.74 -11.70
C ALA A 25 4.27 -14.73 -11.33
N VAL A 26 3.89 -13.94 -10.33
CA VAL A 26 2.49 -13.81 -9.90
C VAL A 26 1.62 -13.25 -11.01
N LEU A 27 2.02 -12.13 -11.63
CA LEU A 27 1.28 -11.50 -12.74
C LEU A 27 1.15 -12.43 -13.94
N SER A 28 2.18 -13.21 -14.26
CA SER A 28 2.16 -14.16 -15.36
C SER A 28 1.13 -15.27 -15.13
N SER A 29 1.11 -15.89 -13.95
CA SER A 29 0.11 -16.91 -13.60
C SER A 29 -1.31 -16.33 -13.56
N TYR A 30 -1.48 -15.16 -12.95
CA TYR A 30 -2.77 -14.46 -12.90
C TYR A 30 -3.35 -14.21 -14.30
N LYS A 31 -2.52 -13.68 -15.22
CA LYS A 31 -2.94 -13.42 -16.62
C LYS A 31 -3.29 -14.70 -17.40
N ARG A 32 -2.70 -15.83 -17.06
CA ARG A 32 -3.05 -17.12 -17.66
C ARG A 32 -4.26 -17.80 -17.02
N GLY A 33 -4.81 -17.22 -15.94
CA GLY A 33 -5.89 -17.83 -15.15
C GLY A 33 -5.43 -19.08 -14.38
N GLU A 34 -4.14 -19.20 -14.10
CA GLU A 34 -3.59 -20.34 -13.36
C GLU A 34 -3.68 -20.09 -11.86
N PRO A 35 -4.07 -21.10 -11.06
CA PRO A 35 -4.04 -21.00 -9.62
C PRO A 35 -2.62 -20.76 -9.13
N ILE A 36 -2.45 -19.76 -8.27
CA ILE A 36 -1.17 -19.47 -7.64
C ILE A 36 -1.36 -19.18 -6.16
N LEU A 37 -0.52 -19.79 -5.32
CA LEU A 37 -0.41 -19.52 -3.91
C LEU A 37 0.93 -18.82 -3.66
N PHE A 38 0.89 -17.62 -3.07
CA PHE A 38 2.10 -16.84 -2.83
C PHE A 38 2.03 -16.11 -1.51
N TYR A 39 3.19 -15.84 -0.93
CA TYR A 39 3.34 -14.95 0.22
C TYR A 39 3.62 -13.54 -0.28
N TYR A 40 2.86 -12.58 0.24
CA TYR A 40 3.04 -11.20 -0.14
C TYR A 40 2.62 -10.25 0.99
N TRP A 41 2.69 -8.96 0.76
CA TRP A 41 2.33 -7.92 1.72
C TRP A 41 1.65 -6.73 1.04
N SER A 42 0.96 -5.92 1.83
CA SER A 42 0.40 -4.63 1.42
C SER A 42 0.96 -3.51 2.31
N PRO A 43 1.13 -2.29 1.78
CA PRO A 43 0.73 -1.84 0.43
C PRO A 43 1.81 -2.12 -0.61
N THR A 44 1.41 -2.50 -1.83
CA THR A 44 2.32 -2.67 -2.98
C THR A 44 1.61 -2.42 -4.30
N PRO A 45 2.37 -2.08 -5.38
CA PRO A 45 1.79 -1.92 -6.71
C PRO A 45 1.09 -3.18 -7.22
N LEU A 46 1.60 -4.37 -6.90
CA LEU A 46 1.02 -5.64 -7.33
C LEU A 46 -0.40 -5.82 -6.78
N MET A 47 -0.61 -5.54 -5.48
CA MET A 47 -1.90 -5.70 -4.82
C MET A 47 -2.98 -4.73 -5.32
N GLY A 48 -2.61 -3.67 -6.05
CA GLY A 48 -3.55 -2.79 -6.74
C GLY A 48 -3.81 -3.18 -8.19
N GLN A 49 -3.18 -4.26 -8.71
CA GLN A 49 -3.31 -4.71 -10.11
C GLN A 49 -4.09 -6.01 -10.25
N ILE A 50 -4.22 -6.79 -9.19
CA ILE A 50 -4.83 -8.13 -9.22
C ILE A 50 -5.80 -8.31 -8.05
N ASP A 51 -6.85 -9.05 -8.30
CA ASP A 51 -7.79 -9.48 -7.27
C ASP A 51 -7.30 -10.80 -6.67
N VAL A 52 -7.10 -10.81 -5.37
CA VAL A 52 -6.61 -11.99 -4.64
C VAL A 52 -7.41 -12.20 -3.37
N VAL A 53 -7.46 -13.44 -2.92
CA VAL A 53 -8.09 -13.81 -1.66
C VAL A 53 -7.01 -14.03 -0.61
N LYS A 54 -7.04 -13.25 0.48
CA LYS A 54 -6.21 -13.52 1.64
C LYS A 54 -6.69 -14.80 2.31
N LEU A 55 -5.80 -15.78 2.41
CA LEU A 55 -6.08 -17.01 3.14
C LEU A 55 -5.89 -16.80 4.63
N GLU A 56 -6.76 -17.42 5.42
CA GLU A 56 -6.61 -17.42 6.88
C GLU A 56 -5.35 -18.20 7.28
N GLU A 57 -4.55 -17.58 8.13
CA GLU A 57 -3.35 -18.20 8.68
C GLU A 57 -3.66 -18.84 10.03
N LYS A 58 -2.89 -19.87 10.37
CA LYS A 58 -2.94 -20.43 11.72
C LYS A 58 -2.56 -19.37 12.75
N ALA A 59 -3.22 -19.36 13.89
CA ALA A 59 -2.95 -18.43 14.98
C ALA A 59 -1.45 -18.30 15.29
N GLY A 60 -0.95 -17.07 15.34
CA GLY A 60 0.45 -16.76 15.63
C GLY A 60 1.39 -16.66 14.42
N VAL A 61 0.90 -16.88 13.20
CA VAL A 61 1.67 -16.74 11.96
C VAL A 61 1.46 -15.36 11.32
N ASP A 62 0.26 -14.81 11.42
CA ASP A 62 -0.05 -13.46 10.90
C ASP A 62 0.69 -12.38 11.71
N LYS A 63 1.53 -11.62 11.03
CA LYS A 63 2.27 -10.49 11.59
C LYS A 63 1.80 -9.21 10.91
N SER A 64 0.60 -8.79 11.22
CA SER A 64 0.17 -7.45 10.84
C SER A 64 1.03 -6.42 11.59
N VAL A 65 1.52 -5.43 10.87
CA VAL A 65 2.29 -4.32 11.43
C VAL A 65 1.62 -3.00 11.06
N THR A 66 1.71 -2.02 11.94
CA THR A 66 1.22 -0.67 11.67
C THR A 66 2.35 0.15 11.05
N ILE A 67 2.07 0.77 9.90
CA ILE A 67 2.96 1.78 9.33
C ILE A 67 2.82 3.06 10.15
N LYS A 68 3.94 3.57 10.64
CA LYS A 68 3.98 4.79 11.46
C LYS A 68 4.86 5.84 10.79
N VAL A 69 4.47 7.10 10.94
CA VAL A 69 5.31 8.24 10.55
C VAL A 69 6.30 8.52 11.68
N GLY A 70 7.60 8.56 11.33
CA GLY A 70 8.66 8.96 12.26
C GLY A 70 9.03 10.43 12.04
N LEU A 71 9.12 11.21 13.13
CA LEU A 71 9.50 12.61 13.10
C LEU A 71 10.74 12.83 13.97
N SER A 72 11.60 13.78 13.58
CA SER A 72 12.65 14.25 14.49
C SER A 72 12.03 15.06 15.64
N LYS A 73 12.70 15.04 16.80
CA LYS A 73 12.24 15.84 17.94
C LYS A 73 12.18 17.34 17.58
N THR A 74 13.18 17.84 16.87
CA THR A 74 13.22 19.24 16.41
C THR A 74 12.00 19.59 15.57
N PHE A 75 11.66 18.75 14.56
CA PHE A 75 10.47 18.98 13.73
C PHE A 75 9.18 18.96 14.56
N HIS A 76 9.07 18.03 15.49
CA HIS A 76 7.91 17.93 16.38
C HIS A 76 7.72 19.22 17.21
N ASP A 77 8.81 19.76 17.74
CA ASP A 77 8.78 20.95 18.62
C ASP A 77 8.56 22.26 17.83
N GLU A 78 9.09 22.34 16.60
CA GLU A 78 9.04 23.55 15.76
C GLU A 78 7.82 23.65 14.86
N ALA A 79 7.15 22.52 14.55
CA ALA A 79 6.03 22.48 13.61
C ALA A 79 4.80 21.74 14.16
N PRO A 80 4.25 22.17 15.31
CA PRO A 80 3.14 21.45 15.95
C PRO A 80 1.87 21.36 15.09
N GLU A 81 1.61 22.35 14.24
CA GLU A 81 0.49 22.33 13.30
C GLU A 81 0.61 21.21 12.27
N LEU A 82 1.82 20.98 11.76
CA LEU A 82 2.08 19.88 10.81
C LEU A 82 2.04 18.52 11.51
N VAL A 83 2.51 18.44 12.75
CA VAL A 83 2.38 17.23 13.57
C VAL A 83 0.92 16.86 13.72
N ALA A 84 0.06 17.83 14.06
CA ALA A 84 -1.38 17.60 14.20
C ALA A 84 -2.06 17.12 12.90
N VAL A 85 -1.55 17.53 11.73
CA VAL A 85 -2.00 17.00 10.44
C VAL A 85 -1.54 15.55 10.26
N LEU A 86 -0.25 15.28 10.50
CA LEU A 86 0.33 13.95 10.33
C LEU A 86 -0.30 12.90 11.25
N GLU A 87 -0.73 13.29 12.46
CA GLU A 87 -1.46 12.42 13.39
C GLU A 87 -2.84 12.00 12.86
N LYS A 88 -3.45 12.83 12.01
CA LYS A 88 -4.75 12.54 11.40
C LYS A 88 -4.66 11.77 10.09
N VAL A 89 -3.48 11.73 9.46
CA VAL A 89 -3.32 11.05 8.18
C VAL A 89 -3.65 9.57 8.33
N ASN A 90 -4.70 9.17 7.65
CA ASN A 90 -5.12 7.79 7.55
C ASN A 90 -5.46 7.47 6.08
N LEU A 91 -4.69 6.59 5.47
CA LEU A 91 -4.87 6.16 4.10
C LEU A 91 -5.39 4.71 4.09
N PRO A 92 -6.61 4.49 3.58
CA PRO A 92 -7.11 3.13 3.38
C PRO A 92 -6.13 2.30 2.54
N ILE A 93 -5.85 1.07 2.97
CA ILE A 93 -4.83 0.23 2.36
C ILE A 93 -5.13 -0.05 0.87
N ASP A 94 -6.40 -0.22 0.51
CA ASP A 94 -6.80 -0.49 -0.87
C ASP A 94 -6.58 0.74 -1.76
N LEU A 95 -6.90 1.93 -1.26
CA LEU A 95 -6.63 3.18 -1.96
C LEU A 95 -5.12 3.38 -2.16
N LEU A 96 -4.31 3.05 -1.18
CA LEU A 96 -2.86 3.12 -1.29
C LEU A 96 -2.31 2.11 -2.31
N ASN A 97 -2.81 0.87 -2.31
CA ASN A 97 -2.46 -0.13 -3.33
C ASN A 97 -2.80 0.35 -4.74
N GLN A 98 -4.01 0.89 -4.95
CA GLN A 98 -4.46 1.43 -6.25
C GLN A 98 -3.56 2.58 -6.72
N ASN A 99 -3.22 3.51 -5.84
CA ASN A 99 -2.34 4.62 -6.16
C ASN A 99 -0.91 4.16 -6.51
N LEU A 100 -0.37 3.18 -5.80
CA LEU A 100 0.93 2.59 -6.11
C LEU A 100 0.91 1.85 -7.46
N ALA A 101 -0.16 1.13 -7.76
CA ALA A 101 -0.35 0.48 -9.06
C ALA A 101 -0.44 1.51 -10.19
N ARG A 102 -1.18 2.61 -9.99
CA ARG A 102 -1.28 3.73 -10.93
C ARG A 102 0.09 4.37 -11.20
N MET A 103 0.84 4.64 -10.14
CA MET A 103 2.20 5.19 -10.22
C MET A 103 3.11 4.36 -11.13
N THR A 104 3.06 3.03 -10.95
CA THR A 104 3.82 2.09 -11.76
C THR A 104 3.34 2.03 -13.22
N LYS A 105 2.02 1.95 -13.43
CA LYS A 105 1.40 1.82 -14.76
C LYS A 105 1.59 3.07 -15.60
N GLU A 106 1.39 4.24 -15.01
CA GLU A 106 1.45 5.53 -15.69
C GLU A 106 2.86 6.15 -15.66
N ARG A 107 3.80 5.54 -14.94
CA ARG A 107 5.19 6.02 -14.75
C ARG A 107 5.24 7.45 -14.23
N ILE A 108 4.42 7.75 -13.23
CA ILE A 108 4.35 9.06 -12.60
C ILE A 108 5.10 9.08 -11.27
N GLU A 109 5.72 10.21 -11.00
CA GLU A 109 6.45 10.45 -9.77
C GLU A 109 5.51 10.79 -8.60
N SER A 110 5.96 10.50 -7.37
CA SER A 110 5.17 10.70 -6.16
C SER A 110 4.58 12.11 -6.00
N PRO A 111 5.29 13.22 -6.31
CA PRO A 111 4.72 14.55 -6.20
C PRO A 111 3.53 14.79 -7.15
N LYS A 112 3.61 14.21 -8.36
CA LYS A 112 2.49 14.29 -9.32
C LYS A 112 1.32 13.45 -8.86
N LEU A 113 1.57 12.24 -8.38
CA LEU A 113 0.53 11.37 -7.83
C LEU A 113 -0.15 12.04 -6.63
N ALA A 114 0.60 12.66 -5.72
CA ALA A 114 0.05 13.38 -4.57
C ALA A 114 -0.94 14.48 -5.00
N LYS A 115 -0.60 15.28 -6.02
CA LYS A 115 -1.55 16.28 -6.57
C LYS A 115 -2.81 15.67 -7.15
N ILE A 116 -2.67 14.55 -7.86
CA ILE A 116 -3.81 13.81 -8.40
C ILE A 116 -4.68 13.30 -7.26
N PHE A 117 -4.08 12.69 -6.25
CA PHE A 117 -4.77 12.20 -5.06
C PHE A 117 -5.57 13.31 -4.37
N LEU A 118 -4.96 14.46 -4.15
CA LEU A 118 -5.65 15.59 -3.52
C LEU A 118 -6.87 16.06 -4.33
N LYS A 119 -6.80 16.04 -5.67
CA LYS A 119 -7.94 16.38 -6.54
C LYS A 119 -9.05 15.33 -6.53
N GLU A 120 -8.67 14.07 -6.54
CA GLU A 120 -9.62 12.97 -6.70
C GLU A 120 -10.26 12.52 -5.38
N HIS A 121 -9.62 12.80 -4.22
CA HIS A 121 -10.05 12.33 -2.91
C HIS A 121 -10.13 13.43 -1.84
N PRO A 122 -10.84 14.55 -2.09
CA PRO A 122 -11.01 15.60 -1.08
C PRO A 122 -11.67 15.08 0.20
N GLU A 123 -12.58 14.11 0.08
CA GLU A 123 -13.27 13.47 1.20
C GLU A 123 -12.30 12.76 2.17
N VAL A 124 -11.13 12.35 1.71
CA VAL A 124 -10.12 11.68 2.53
C VAL A 124 -9.26 12.70 3.28
N TRP A 125 -8.67 13.67 2.56
CA TRP A 125 -7.67 14.55 3.14
C TRP A 125 -8.24 15.81 3.82
N HIS A 126 -9.46 16.23 3.49
CA HIS A 126 -10.11 17.35 4.20
C HIS A 126 -10.21 17.07 5.70
N ALA A 127 -10.37 15.81 6.09
CA ALA A 127 -10.39 15.43 7.50
C ALA A 127 -9.06 15.62 8.23
N TRP A 128 -7.94 15.78 7.51
CA TRP A 128 -6.60 15.91 8.10
C TRP A 128 -6.24 17.35 8.44
N VAL A 129 -6.89 18.33 7.82
CA VAL A 129 -6.56 19.74 7.93
C VAL A 129 -7.74 20.55 8.45
N SER A 130 -7.52 21.83 8.77
CA SER A 130 -8.61 22.76 9.07
C SER A 130 -9.39 23.16 7.81
N GLU A 131 -10.63 23.59 7.97
CA GLU A 131 -11.46 24.07 6.84
C GLU A 131 -10.78 25.20 6.04
N ASP A 132 -10.11 26.13 6.70
CA ASP A 132 -9.39 27.22 6.03
C ASP A 132 -8.19 26.73 5.25
N ALA A 133 -7.47 25.73 5.76
CA ALA A 133 -6.37 25.08 5.05
C ALA A 133 -6.91 24.29 3.86
N ALA A 134 -8.00 23.55 4.02
CA ALA A 134 -8.65 22.83 2.93
C ALA A 134 -9.05 23.76 1.78
N LYS A 135 -9.73 24.88 2.07
CA LYS A 135 -10.11 25.88 1.05
C LYS A 135 -8.91 26.46 0.30
N LYS A 136 -7.80 26.70 1.00
CA LYS A 136 -6.56 27.21 0.37
C LYS A 136 -5.91 26.17 -0.54
N ILE A 137 -5.91 24.90 -0.12
CA ILE A 137 -5.36 23.80 -0.89
C ILE A 137 -6.23 23.57 -2.14
N ASP A 138 -7.56 23.50 -1.99
CA ASP A 138 -8.50 23.34 -3.11
C ASP A 138 -8.32 24.45 -4.15
N ALA A 139 -8.11 25.68 -3.72
CA ALA A 139 -7.89 26.81 -4.62
C ALA A 139 -6.52 26.76 -5.34
N ALA A 140 -5.56 25.99 -4.83
CA ALA A 140 -4.22 25.84 -5.40
C ALA A 140 -4.04 24.59 -6.28
N LEU A 141 -5.02 23.66 -6.28
CA LEU A 141 -5.03 22.42 -7.07
C LEU A 141 -5.56 22.64 -8.48
#